data_78b87f92ea78a09bd44df884647067ce
#
_entry.id   78b87f92ea78a09bd44df884647067ce
#
_cell.length_a   1.000
_cell.length_b   1.000
_cell.length_c   1.000
_cell.angle_alpha   90.00
_cell.angle_beta   90.00
_cell.angle_gamma   90.00
#
_symmetry.space_group_name_H-M   'P 1'
#
loop_
_entity.id
_entity.type
_entity.pdbx_description
1 polymer ?
#
loop_
_entity_poly.entity_id
_entity_poly.type
_entity_poly.pdbx_seq_one_letter_code
_entity_poly.pdbx_strand_id
1 'polypeptide(L)'
;MQKSKKLMAVNALIMDLPMSIVVTLVALLVGHNLTPQAFVMNVILAYIITFLINMFIPFPKWGFAFASKFAQPATKKFGLLFNVLVAFVFTIILDLVLAAVGVLLIAHQPFNVFILAALGTFIPCYVTAYVIALICNGPADTLSRKICHEPADYQHR
;
A
#
# COMPACT_ATOMS: atom_id res chain seq x y z
N MET A 1 0.93 -2.33 -23.36
CA MET A 1 -0.52 -2.68 -23.34
C MET A 1 -1.18 -2.13 -22.09
N GLN A 2 -2.36 -1.58 -22.21
CA GLN A 2 -3.11 -1.07 -21.06
C GLN A 2 -3.69 -2.29 -20.30
N LYS A 3 -3.33 -2.47 -19.03
CA LYS A 3 -3.89 -3.55 -18.20
C LYS A 3 -5.41 -3.42 -18.16
N SER A 4 -6.14 -4.54 -18.28
CA SER A 4 -7.59 -4.50 -18.17
C SER A 4 -8.02 -4.03 -16.76
N LYS A 5 -9.18 -3.38 -16.65
CA LYS A 5 -9.71 -2.95 -15.34
C LYS A 5 -9.88 -4.13 -14.38
N LYS A 6 -10.23 -5.31 -14.92
CA LYS A 6 -10.36 -6.56 -14.16
C LYS A 6 -9.00 -7.00 -13.59
N LEU A 7 -7.95 -7.00 -14.40
CA LEU A 7 -6.61 -7.36 -13.96
C LEU A 7 -6.09 -6.39 -12.89
N MET A 8 -6.35 -5.09 -13.05
CA MET A 8 -5.96 -4.09 -12.05
C MET A 8 -6.67 -4.32 -10.71
N ALA A 9 -7.98 -4.60 -10.73
CA ALA A 9 -8.75 -4.87 -9.51
C ALA A 9 -8.29 -6.16 -8.80
N VAL A 10 -8.07 -7.25 -9.55
CA VAL A 10 -7.59 -8.51 -8.98
C VAL A 10 -6.18 -8.36 -8.42
N ASN A 11 -5.30 -7.63 -9.12
CA ASN A 11 -3.95 -7.37 -8.63
C ASN A 11 -3.97 -6.52 -7.34
N ALA A 12 -4.85 -5.51 -7.26
CA ALA A 12 -5.03 -4.72 -6.05
C ALA A 12 -5.50 -5.61 -4.88
N LEU A 13 -6.53 -6.42 -5.06
CA LEU A 13 -7.02 -7.34 -4.02
C LEU A 13 -5.91 -8.26 -3.47
N ILE A 14 -5.07 -8.80 -4.36
CA ILE A 14 -3.97 -9.71 -3.96
C ILE A 14 -2.86 -8.94 -3.23
N MET A 15 -2.53 -7.73 -3.70
CA MET A 15 -1.47 -6.90 -3.11
C MET A 15 -1.89 -6.28 -1.77
N ASP A 16 -3.15 -5.85 -1.68
CA ASP A 16 -3.64 -5.13 -0.51
C ASP A 16 -3.73 -6.03 0.74
N LEU A 17 -3.88 -7.34 0.56
CA LEU A 17 -3.97 -8.27 1.68
C LEU A 17 -2.67 -8.31 2.53
N PRO A 18 -1.49 -8.69 1.99
CA PRO A 18 -0.25 -8.69 2.76
C PRO A 18 0.13 -7.29 3.24
N MET A 19 -0.15 -6.26 2.43
CA MET A 19 0.09 -4.86 2.77
C MET A 19 -0.69 -4.46 4.03
N SER A 20 -2.00 -4.72 4.06
CA SER A 20 -2.87 -4.39 5.20
C SER A 20 -2.44 -5.12 6.47
N ILE A 21 -2.10 -6.40 6.37
CA ILE A 21 -1.68 -7.20 7.53
C ILE A 21 -0.38 -6.64 8.12
N VAL A 22 0.66 -6.48 7.30
CA VAL A 22 2.00 -6.15 7.81
C VAL A 22 2.09 -4.69 8.23
N VAL A 23 1.53 -3.75 7.45
CA VAL A 23 1.54 -2.32 7.82
C VAL A 23 0.73 -2.07 9.10
N THR A 24 -0.45 -2.71 9.23
CA THR A 24 -1.26 -2.61 10.46
C THR A 24 -0.53 -3.18 11.67
N LEU A 25 0.15 -4.32 11.51
CA LEU A 25 0.95 -4.92 12.59
C LEU A 25 2.04 -3.94 13.07
N VAL A 26 2.79 -3.34 12.14
CA VAL A 26 3.84 -2.38 12.46
C VAL A 26 3.26 -1.11 13.11
N ALA A 27 2.15 -0.57 12.58
CA ALA A 27 1.49 0.61 13.15
C ALA A 27 1.05 0.37 14.60
N LEU A 28 0.44 -0.78 14.89
CA LEU A 28 -0.02 -1.14 16.24
C LEU A 28 1.13 -1.44 17.20
N LEU A 29 2.23 -2.04 16.71
CA LEU A 29 3.43 -2.26 17.52
C LEU A 29 4.10 -0.95 17.90
N VAL A 30 4.26 -0.04 16.95
CA VAL A 30 4.86 1.29 17.20
C VAL A 30 3.96 2.14 18.10
N GLY A 31 2.64 2.05 17.93
CA GLY A 31 1.67 2.74 18.76
C GLY A 31 1.43 2.13 20.14
N HIS A 32 2.10 1.00 20.47
CA HIS A 32 1.91 0.25 21.74
C HIS A 32 0.44 -0.16 22.01
N ASN A 33 -0.36 -0.30 20.97
CA ASN A 33 -1.79 -0.64 21.03
C ASN A 33 -2.13 -2.00 20.42
N LEU A 34 -1.18 -2.92 20.37
CA LEU A 34 -1.37 -4.24 19.78
C LEU A 34 -2.24 -5.11 20.68
N THR A 35 -3.50 -5.23 20.33
CA THR A 35 -4.43 -6.23 20.87
C THR A 35 -5.01 -7.06 19.71
N PRO A 36 -5.37 -8.34 19.93
CA PRO A 36 -5.97 -9.17 18.87
C PRO A 36 -7.18 -8.52 18.22
N GLN A 37 -8.05 -7.90 19.01
CA GLN A 37 -9.24 -7.21 18.52
C GLN A 37 -8.87 -5.98 17.68
N ALA A 38 -7.97 -5.12 18.18
CA ALA A 38 -7.52 -3.94 17.44
C ALA A 38 -6.83 -4.35 16.14
N PHE A 39 -6.03 -5.41 16.15
CA PHE A 39 -5.37 -5.92 14.96
C PHE A 39 -6.37 -6.35 13.88
N VAL A 40 -7.34 -7.21 14.21
CA VAL A 40 -8.35 -7.68 13.25
C VAL A 40 -9.17 -6.53 12.69
N MET A 41 -9.65 -5.63 13.55
CA MET A 41 -10.43 -4.45 13.12
C MET A 41 -9.63 -3.54 12.19
N ASN A 42 -8.39 -3.23 12.54
CA ASN A 42 -7.56 -2.34 11.73
C ASN A 42 -7.12 -3.01 10.40
N VAL A 43 -6.87 -4.32 10.38
CA VAL A 43 -6.57 -5.04 9.13
C VAL A 43 -7.75 -4.98 8.17
N ILE A 44 -8.97 -5.24 8.65
CA ILE A 44 -10.19 -5.15 7.82
C ILE A 44 -10.37 -3.73 7.29
N LEU A 45 -10.24 -2.74 8.16
CA LEU A 45 -10.36 -1.32 7.79
C LEU A 45 -9.28 -0.92 6.78
N ALA A 46 -8.03 -1.26 7.06
CA ALA A 46 -6.90 -1.02 6.14
C ALA A 46 -7.14 -1.66 4.78
N TYR A 47 -7.58 -2.91 4.74
CA TYR A 47 -7.84 -3.62 3.48
C TYR A 47 -8.94 -2.95 2.65
N ILE A 48 -10.04 -2.53 3.27
CA ILE A 48 -11.12 -1.81 2.59
C ILE A 48 -10.60 -0.47 2.04
N ILE A 49 -9.89 0.29 2.87
CA ILE A 49 -9.35 1.60 2.49
C ILE A 49 -8.35 1.46 1.35
N THR A 50 -7.40 0.52 1.43
CA THR A 50 -6.38 0.31 0.40
C THR A 50 -7.02 -0.09 -0.92
N PHE A 51 -8.03 -0.95 -0.88
CA PHE A 51 -8.77 -1.33 -2.08
C PHE A 51 -9.49 -0.14 -2.73
N LEU A 52 -10.19 0.67 -1.92
CA LEU A 52 -10.85 1.89 -2.42
C LEU A 52 -9.85 2.88 -3.01
N ILE A 53 -8.73 3.11 -2.32
CA ILE A 53 -7.66 3.99 -2.80
C ILE A 53 -7.13 3.50 -4.16
N ASN A 54 -6.85 2.21 -4.30
CA ASN A 54 -6.38 1.62 -5.56
C ASN A 54 -7.39 1.71 -6.70
N MET A 55 -8.70 1.73 -6.38
CA MET A 55 -9.76 1.91 -7.39
C MET A 55 -9.88 3.36 -7.86
N PHE A 56 -9.73 4.34 -6.95
CA PHE A 56 -9.97 5.76 -7.26
C PHE A 56 -8.72 6.51 -7.66
N ILE A 57 -7.55 6.15 -7.11
CA ILE A 57 -6.31 6.87 -7.36
C ILE A 57 -5.45 6.13 -8.40
N PRO A 58 -5.08 6.79 -9.51
CA PRO A 58 -4.28 6.16 -10.57
C PRO A 58 -2.79 6.11 -10.19
N PHE A 59 -2.44 5.48 -9.07
CA PHE A 59 -1.05 5.32 -8.61
C PHE A 59 -0.08 4.81 -9.69
N PRO A 60 -0.46 3.82 -10.54
CA PRO A 60 0.44 3.35 -11.57
C PRO A 60 0.86 4.44 -12.55
N LYS A 61 -0.03 5.39 -12.85
CA LYS A 61 0.30 6.53 -13.74
C LYS A 61 1.30 7.48 -13.07
N TRP A 62 1.10 7.80 -11.79
CA TRP A 62 1.99 8.70 -11.04
C TRP A 62 3.34 8.07 -10.80
N GLY A 63 3.38 6.79 -10.39
CA GLY A 63 4.62 6.04 -10.23
C GLY A 63 5.40 5.95 -11.54
N PHE A 64 4.73 5.68 -12.65
CA PHE A 64 5.35 5.64 -13.97
C PHE A 64 5.92 7.00 -14.38
N ALA A 65 5.14 8.08 -14.25
CA ALA A 65 5.57 9.43 -14.58
C ALA A 65 6.77 9.89 -13.74
N PHE A 66 6.81 9.50 -12.47
CA PHE A 66 7.96 9.78 -11.60
C PHE A 66 9.20 8.95 -11.98
N ALA A 67 9.05 7.64 -12.07
CA ALA A 67 10.18 6.74 -12.34
C ALA A 67 10.81 6.97 -13.71
N SER A 68 10.01 7.31 -14.73
CA SER A 68 10.49 7.59 -16.09
C SER A 68 11.38 8.82 -16.21
N LYS A 69 11.34 9.74 -15.22
CA LYS A 69 12.25 10.90 -15.18
C LYS A 69 13.67 10.51 -14.80
N PHE A 70 13.87 9.39 -14.09
CA PHE A 70 15.15 9.01 -13.50
C PHE A 70 15.69 7.67 -13.99
N ALA A 71 14.85 6.85 -14.62
CA ALA A 71 15.23 5.53 -15.11
C ALA A 71 14.41 5.13 -16.34
N GLN A 72 15.02 4.33 -17.22
CA GLN A 72 14.33 3.78 -18.38
C GLN A 72 13.32 2.70 -17.94
N PRO A 73 12.13 2.65 -18.56
CA PRO A 73 11.17 1.57 -18.35
C PRO A 73 11.82 0.19 -18.55
N ALA A 74 11.35 -0.83 -17.83
CA ALA A 74 11.86 -2.20 -17.82
C ALA A 74 13.23 -2.41 -17.14
N THR A 75 13.81 -1.39 -16.48
CA THR A 75 15.02 -1.58 -15.65
C THR A 75 14.64 -1.85 -14.19
N LYS A 76 15.51 -2.57 -13.44
CA LYS A 76 15.32 -2.79 -11.99
C LYS A 76 15.24 -1.44 -11.25
N LYS A 77 16.04 -0.45 -11.66
CA LYS A 77 16.04 0.90 -11.11
C LYS A 77 14.69 1.59 -11.28
N PHE A 78 14.04 1.41 -12.43
CA PHE A 78 12.70 1.92 -12.67
C PHE A 78 11.68 1.34 -11.70
N GLY A 79 11.70 0.02 -11.50
CA GLY A 79 10.81 -0.66 -10.55
C GLY A 79 10.99 -0.18 -9.09
N LEU A 80 12.24 0.02 -8.66
CA LEU A 80 12.53 0.57 -7.33
C LEU A 80 11.97 1.98 -7.18
N LEU A 81 12.23 2.89 -8.12
CA LEU A 81 11.74 4.28 -8.08
C LEU A 81 10.21 4.37 -8.19
N PHE A 82 9.61 3.51 -9.01
CA PHE A 82 8.16 3.40 -9.10
C PHE A 82 7.55 3.06 -7.74
N ASN A 83 8.08 2.05 -7.06
CA ASN A 83 7.59 1.63 -5.74
C ASN A 83 7.84 2.68 -4.65
N VAL A 84 8.92 3.46 -4.71
CA VAL A 84 9.19 4.57 -3.76
C VAL A 84 8.02 5.54 -3.73
N LEU A 85 7.60 6.06 -4.88
CA LEU A 85 6.51 7.03 -4.93
C LEU A 85 5.16 6.40 -4.56
N VAL A 86 4.88 5.21 -5.11
CA VAL A 86 3.61 4.53 -4.85
C VAL A 86 3.47 4.20 -3.37
N ALA A 87 4.50 3.62 -2.75
CA ALA A 87 4.49 3.32 -1.33
C ALA A 87 4.38 4.59 -0.47
N PHE A 88 5.03 5.68 -0.86
CA PHE A 88 4.98 6.96 -0.14
C PHE A 88 3.55 7.53 -0.08
N VAL A 89 2.91 7.70 -1.24
CA VAL A 89 1.55 8.25 -1.30
C VAL A 89 0.54 7.32 -0.62
N PHE A 90 0.70 6.02 -0.83
CA PHE A 90 -0.16 5.01 -0.22
C PHE A 90 -0.06 5.03 1.30
N THR A 91 1.16 5.07 1.85
CA THR A 91 1.38 5.11 3.30
C THR A 91 0.83 6.38 3.92
N ILE A 92 1.02 7.56 3.30
CA ILE A 92 0.45 8.81 3.82
C ILE A 92 -1.06 8.67 4.01
N ILE A 93 -1.77 8.21 2.99
CA ILE A 93 -3.23 8.13 3.05
C ILE A 93 -3.67 7.09 4.08
N LEU A 94 -3.05 5.91 4.07
CA LEU A 94 -3.40 4.83 4.99
C LEU A 94 -3.10 5.20 6.45
N ASP A 95 -1.92 5.76 6.70
CA ASP A 95 -1.47 6.15 8.04
C ASP A 95 -2.37 7.27 8.62
N LEU A 96 -2.67 8.31 7.83
CA LEU A 96 -3.58 9.36 8.25
C LEU A 96 -4.99 8.84 8.56
N VAL A 97 -5.53 7.94 7.75
CA VAL A 97 -6.87 7.39 7.99
C VAL A 97 -6.88 6.48 9.21
N LEU A 98 -5.91 5.57 9.35
CA LEU A 98 -5.82 4.69 10.51
C LEU A 98 -5.57 5.48 11.81
N ALA A 99 -4.70 6.48 11.78
CA ALA A 99 -4.46 7.35 12.93
C ALA A 99 -5.73 8.18 13.27
N ALA A 100 -6.46 8.69 12.27
CA ALA A 100 -7.70 9.41 12.51
C ALA A 100 -8.75 8.51 13.17
N VAL A 101 -8.94 7.30 12.67
CA VAL A 101 -9.87 6.34 13.26
C VAL A 101 -9.44 5.95 14.67
N GLY A 102 -8.17 5.57 14.86
CA GLY A 102 -7.66 5.10 16.15
C GLY A 102 -7.65 6.21 17.21
N VAL A 103 -7.14 7.39 16.87
CA VAL A 103 -6.92 8.48 17.85
C VAL A 103 -8.14 9.35 18.03
N LEU A 104 -8.77 9.79 16.93
CA LEU A 104 -9.90 10.74 17.02
C LEU A 104 -11.23 10.05 17.29
N LEU A 105 -11.53 8.93 16.59
CA LEU A 105 -12.84 8.29 16.68
C LEU A 105 -12.92 7.25 17.82
N ILE A 106 -11.88 6.46 18.05
CA ILE A 106 -11.90 5.39 19.07
C ILE A 106 -11.40 5.92 20.41
N ALA A 107 -10.22 6.55 20.43
CA ALA A 107 -9.61 7.03 21.66
C ALA A 107 -10.09 8.44 22.11
N HIS A 108 -10.87 9.14 21.28
CA HIS A 108 -11.37 10.51 21.52
C HIS A 108 -10.29 11.50 21.97
N GLN A 109 -9.07 11.33 21.45
CA GLN A 109 -7.93 12.18 21.79
C GLN A 109 -7.94 13.48 20.95
N PRO A 110 -7.30 14.55 21.43
CA PRO A 110 -7.23 15.83 20.72
C PRO A 110 -6.38 15.73 19.44
N PHE A 111 -6.60 16.67 18.54
CA PHE A 111 -5.97 16.69 17.20
C PHE A 111 -4.44 16.71 17.21
N ASN A 112 -3.82 17.32 18.22
CA ASN A 112 -2.36 17.32 18.38
C ASN A 112 -1.81 15.91 18.61
N VAL A 113 -2.53 15.07 19.36
CA VAL A 113 -2.15 13.65 19.56
C VAL A 113 -2.27 12.86 18.27
N PHE A 114 -3.29 13.12 17.45
CA PHE A 114 -3.44 12.54 16.13
C PHE A 114 -2.24 12.84 15.23
N ILE A 115 -1.82 14.11 15.13
CA ILE A 115 -0.66 14.51 14.30
C ILE A 115 0.60 13.81 14.78
N LEU A 116 0.83 13.77 16.09
CA LEU A 116 2.02 13.13 16.67
C LEU A 116 2.02 11.62 16.42
N ALA A 117 0.87 10.97 16.56
CA ALA A 117 0.72 9.55 16.26
C ALA A 117 1.02 9.25 14.78
N ALA A 118 0.40 9.98 13.85
CA ALA A 118 0.63 9.81 12.41
C ALA A 118 2.10 10.03 12.05
N LEU A 119 2.75 11.07 12.54
CA LEU A 119 4.16 11.30 12.29
C LEU A 119 5.07 10.21 12.88
N GLY A 120 4.72 9.68 14.04
CA GLY A 120 5.48 8.63 14.71
C GLY A 120 5.41 7.28 14.01
N THR A 121 4.28 6.94 13.40
CA THR A 121 4.06 5.68 12.68
C THR A 121 4.47 5.76 11.21
N PHE A 122 4.52 6.95 10.62
CA PHE A 122 4.75 7.13 9.19
C PHE A 122 6.02 6.45 8.66
N ILE A 123 7.18 6.73 9.26
CA ILE A 123 8.46 6.20 8.77
C ILE A 123 8.51 4.67 8.82
N PRO A 124 8.23 4.00 9.97
CA PRO A 124 8.24 2.54 10.01
C PRO A 124 7.19 1.92 9.09
N CYS A 125 6.01 2.50 8.97
CA CYS A 125 4.97 2.04 8.05
C CYS A 125 5.40 2.21 6.59
N TYR A 126 6.02 3.33 6.23
CA TYR A 126 6.52 3.56 4.88
C TYR A 126 7.60 2.56 4.47
N VAL A 127 8.60 2.36 5.32
CA VAL A 127 9.68 1.38 5.05
C VAL A 127 9.10 -0.01 4.88
N THR A 128 8.18 -0.40 5.75
CA THR A 128 7.49 -1.69 5.69
C THR A 128 6.67 -1.84 4.40
N ALA A 129 5.86 -0.84 4.08
CA ALA A 129 5.06 -0.82 2.85
C ALA A 129 5.93 -0.93 1.59
N TYR A 130 7.05 -0.21 1.56
CA TYR A 130 8.00 -0.28 0.46
C TYR A 130 8.61 -1.68 0.30
N VAL A 131 9.07 -2.29 1.39
CA VAL A 131 9.65 -3.65 1.36
C VAL A 131 8.62 -4.69 0.91
N ILE A 132 7.40 -4.63 1.45
CA ILE A 132 6.32 -5.54 1.07
C ILE A 132 5.94 -5.34 -0.40
N ALA A 133 5.86 -4.10 -0.88
CA ALA A 133 5.61 -3.82 -2.29
C ALA A 133 6.68 -4.44 -3.20
N LEU A 134 7.96 -4.35 -2.85
CA LEU A 134 9.04 -4.96 -3.63
C LEU A 134 8.94 -6.48 -3.69
N ILE A 135 8.59 -7.11 -2.58
CA ILE A 135 8.48 -8.58 -2.49
C ILE A 135 7.23 -9.10 -3.21
N CYS A 136 6.09 -8.43 -2.98
CA CYS A 136 4.78 -8.93 -3.41
C CYS A 136 4.38 -8.52 -4.82
N ASN A 137 4.93 -7.46 -5.41
CA ASN A 137 4.53 -6.99 -6.75
C ASN A 137 4.68 -8.06 -7.84
N GLY A 138 5.80 -8.78 -7.87
CA GLY A 138 6.04 -9.84 -8.86
C GLY A 138 5.06 -11.00 -8.72
N PRO A 139 4.98 -11.66 -7.55
CA PRO A 139 4.01 -12.72 -7.29
C PRO A 139 2.55 -12.31 -7.51
N ALA A 140 2.17 -11.11 -7.07
CA ALA A 140 0.81 -10.60 -7.23
C ALA A 140 0.43 -10.38 -8.70
N ASP A 141 1.33 -9.80 -9.52
CA ASP A 141 1.10 -9.63 -10.96
C ASP A 141 0.96 -11.00 -11.66
N THR A 142 1.83 -11.95 -11.33
CA THR A 142 1.77 -13.31 -11.88
C THR A 142 0.47 -14.02 -11.52
N LEU A 143 0.03 -13.94 -10.26
CA LEU A 143 -1.18 -14.59 -9.78
C LEU A 143 -2.43 -13.94 -10.38
N SER A 144 -2.47 -12.60 -10.43
CA SER A 144 -3.60 -11.87 -10.99
C SER A 144 -3.78 -12.15 -12.49
N ARG A 145 -2.70 -12.30 -13.26
CA ARG A 145 -2.75 -12.68 -14.68
C ARG A 145 -3.26 -14.11 -14.86
N LYS A 146 -2.84 -15.04 -14.01
CA LYS A 146 -3.38 -16.41 -14.03
C LYS A 146 -4.88 -16.42 -13.79
N ILE A 147 -5.38 -15.66 -12.80
CA ILE A 147 -6.80 -15.56 -12.48
C ILE A 147 -7.60 -14.89 -13.60
N CYS A 148 -7.03 -13.88 -14.24
CA CYS A 148 -7.68 -13.15 -15.33
C CYS A 148 -7.52 -13.79 -16.70
N HIS A 149 -6.73 -14.87 -16.82
CA HIS A 149 -6.35 -15.51 -18.09
C HIS A 149 -5.70 -14.54 -19.10
N GLU A 150 -4.94 -13.54 -18.60
CA GLU A 150 -4.20 -12.60 -19.43
C GLU A 150 -2.75 -13.06 -19.62
N PRO A 151 -2.16 -12.90 -20.84
CA PRO A 151 -0.78 -13.31 -21.10
C PRO A 151 0.21 -12.53 -20.24
N ALA A 152 1.33 -13.18 -19.90
CA ALA A 152 2.41 -12.55 -19.18
C ALA A 152 2.99 -11.38 -20.02
N ASP A 153 3.17 -10.22 -19.38
CA ASP A 153 3.87 -9.10 -20.02
C ASP A 153 5.37 -9.43 -20.09
N TYR A 154 5.89 -9.60 -21.30
CA TYR A 154 7.31 -9.87 -21.53
C TYR A 154 8.25 -8.71 -21.14
N GLN A 155 7.75 -7.66 -20.51
CA GLN A 155 8.52 -6.48 -20.11
C GLN A 155 9.31 -6.65 -18.79
N HIS A 156 9.29 -7.84 -18.17
CA HIS A 156 10.00 -8.12 -16.91
C HIS A 156 11.13 -9.17 -17.07
N ARG A 157 11.70 -9.34 -18.27
CA ARG A 157 12.95 -10.08 -18.42
C ARG A 157 14.14 -9.17 -18.62
#